data_df831c15bc35d4099e6f99124461e19d
#
_entry.id   df831c15bc35d4099e6f99124461e19d
#
_cell.length_a   1.000
_cell.length_b   1.000
_cell.length_c   1.000
_cell.angle_alpha   90.00
_cell.angle_beta   90.00
_cell.angle_gamma   90.00
#
_symmetry.space_group_name_H-M   'P 1'
#
loop_
_entity.id
_entity.type
_entity.pdbx_description
1 polymer ?
#
loop_
_entity_poly.entity_id
_entity_poly.type
_entity_poly.pdbx_seq_one_letter_code
_entity_poly.pdbx_strand_id
1 'polypeptide(L)'
;MTKILVLGGGPAGYVAAGRAAQLGAEVTLVEAREIGGTCLNRGCVPTKAMVAGAERLHEARRGADYGVVTGAVSLDFDAFMARKLSLIHI
;
A
#
# COMPACT_ATOMS: atom_id res chain seq x y z
N MET A 1 30.88 -9.62 15.26
CA MET A 1 29.59 -9.48 14.51
C MET A 1 28.69 -8.53 15.24
N THR A 2 28.16 -7.55 14.55
CA THR A 2 27.19 -6.60 15.13
C THR A 2 25.82 -7.25 15.22
N LYS A 3 25.20 -7.14 16.40
CA LYS A 3 23.83 -7.59 16.62
C LYS A 3 22.93 -6.36 16.75
N ILE A 4 21.84 -6.33 16.00
CA ILE A 4 20.91 -5.22 15.97
C ILE A 4 19.49 -5.72 16.25
N LEU A 5 18.81 -5.05 17.17
CA LEU A 5 17.41 -5.28 17.46
C LEU A 5 16.60 -4.08 16.93
N VAL A 6 15.65 -4.34 16.04
CA VAL A 6 14.77 -3.32 15.49
C VAL A 6 13.37 -3.49 16.08
N LEU A 7 12.89 -2.47 16.74
CA LEU A 7 11.54 -2.45 17.31
C LEU A 7 10.62 -1.66 16.40
N GLY A 8 9.69 -2.37 15.78
CA GLY A 8 8.75 -1.82 14.82
C GLY A 8 9.06 -2.25 13.40
N GLY A 9 8.10 -2.89 12.76
CA GLY A 9 8.20 -3.46 11.40
C GLY A 9 7.52 -2.61 10.32
N GLY A 10 7.36 -1.32 10.53
CA GLY A 10 6.91 -0.38 9.51
C GLY A 10 8.01 -0.05 8.51
N PRO A 11 7.79 0.89 7.58
CA PRO A 11 8.76 1.21 6.52
C PRO A 11 10.15 1.57 7.04
N ALA A 12 10.25 2.33 8.12
CA ALA A 12 11.55 2.64 8.71
C ALA A 12 12.24 1.37 9.25
N GLY A 13 11.49 0.56 9.98
CA GLY A 13 12.03 -0.63 10.63
C GLY A 13 12.45 -1.72 9.65
N TYR A 14 11.57 -2.13 8.74
CA TYR A 14 11.91 -3.24 7.82
C TYR A 14 12.99 -2.83 6.80
N VAL A 15 13.02 -1.57 6.38
CA VAL A 15 14.09 -1.09 5.49
C VAL A 15 15.43 -1.06 6.22
N ALA A 16 15.46 -0.54 7.45
CA ALA A 16 16.68 -0.52 8.25
C ALA A 16 17.18 -1.92 8.57
N ALA A 17 16.29 -2.83 8.96
CA ALA A 17 16.62 -4.21 9.26
C ALA A 17 17.18 -4.94 8.02
N GLY A 18 16.53 -4.78 6.87
CA GLY A 18 16.99 -5.38 5.63
C GLY A 18 18.36 -4.88 5.21
N ARG A 19 18.59 -3.58 5.30
CA ARG A 19 19.88 -3.01 4.93
C ARG A 19 20.99 -3.44 5.89
N ALA A 20 20.71 -3.46 7.20
CA ALA A 20 21.67 -3.91 8.20
C ALA A 20 22.07 -5.38 7.96
N ALA A 21 21.11 -6.23 7.64
CA ALA A 21 21.37 -7.64 7.33
C ALA A 21 22.22 -7.79 6.05
N GLN A 22 21.94 -7.00 5.02
CA GLN A 22 22.75 -6.98 3.79
C GLN A 22 24.20 -6.57 4.06
N LEU A 23 24.43 -5.74 5.07
CA LEU A 23 25.78 -5.30 5.47
C LEU A 23 26.46 -6.27 6.44
N GLY A 24 25.86 -7.41 6.71
CA GLY A 24 26.45 -8.48 7.50
C GLY A 24 26.12 -8.49 8.99
N ALA A 25 25.20 -7.63 9.45
CA ALA A 25 24.75 -7.66 10.84
C ALA A 25 23.80 -8.82 11.09
N GLU A 26 23.78 -9.31 12.33
CA GLU A 26 22.74 -10.22 12.81
C GLU A 26 21.57 -9.36 13.30
N VAL A 27 20.43 -9.43 12.62
CA VAL A 27 19.29 -8.54 12.86
C VAL A 27 18.08 -9.33 13.36
N THR A 28 17.47 -8.83 14.41
CA THR A 28 16.16 -9.27 14.89
C THR A 28 15.18 -8.12 14.77
N LEU A 29 14.09 -8.34 14.05
CA LEU A 29 12.99 -7.38 13.90
C LEU A 29 11.80 -7.85 14.73
N VAL A 30 11.28 -6.96 15.57
CA VAL A 30 10.10 -7.24 16.40
C VAL A 30 8.98 -6.30 16.02
N GLU A 31 7.81 -6.86 15.72
CA GLU A 31 6.61 -6.12 15.38
C GLU A 31 5.42 -6.63 16.20
N ALA A 32 4.67 -5.71 16.80
CA ALA A 32 3.55 -6.05 17.68
C ALA A 32 2.30 -6.51 16.92
N ARG A 33 2.17 -6.16 15.66
CA ARG A 33 1.01 -6.46 14.82
C ARG A 33 1.43 -7.12 13.52
N GLU A 34 1.30 -6.41 12.38
CA GLU A 34 1.69 -6.92 11.07
C GLU A 34 2.98 -6.26 10.59
N ILE A 35 3.85 -7.03 9.97
CA ILE A 35 5.01 -6.50 9.26
C ILE A 35 4.52 -5.57 8.15
N GLY A 36 5.17 -4.45 7.99
CA GLY A 36 4.76 -3.38 7.08
C GLY A 36 4.13 -2.19 7.81
N GLY A 37 3.63 -2.39 9.02
CA GLY A 37 3.10 -1.36 9.90
C GLY A 37 1.87 -0.66 9.34
N THR A 38 1.65 0.56 9.81
CA THR A 38 0.50 1.37 9.41
C THR A 38 0.50 1.69 7.91
N CYS A 39 1.64 2.06 7.34
CA CYS A 39 1.72 2.45 5.93
C CYS A 39 1.23 1.34 5.00
N LEU A 40 1.76 0.13 5.12
CA LEU A 40 1.42 -0.96 4.21
C LEU A 40 0.03 -1.56 4.49
N ASN A 41 -0.41 -1.59 5.74
CA ASN A 41 -1.62 -2.30 6.12
C ASN A 41 -2.84 -1.40 6.30
N ARG A 42 -2.66 -0.17 6.76
CA ARG A 42 -3.76 0.72 7.15
C ARG A 42 -3.61 2.16 6.67
N GLY A 43 -2.53 2.51 6.00
CA GLY A 43 -2.22 3.89 5.60
C GLY A 43 -1.95 4.05 4.13
N CYS A 44 -0.68 4.16 3.76
CA CYS A 44 -0.23 4.57 2.42
C CYS A 44 -0.75 3.68 1.29
N VAL A 45 -0.59 2.37 1.42
CA VAL A 45 -0.98 1.43 0.37
C VAL A 45 -2.50 1.39 0.17
N PRO A 46 -3.32 1.16 1.22
CA PRO A 46 -4.77 1.18 1.03
C PRO A 46 -5.29 2.55 0.57
N THR A 47 -4.74 3.65 1.09
CA THR A 47 -5.14 5.00 0.68
C THR A 47 -4.84 5.24 -0.81
N LYS A 48 -3.64 4.91 -1.27
CA LYS A 48 -3.27 5.05 -2.68
C LYS A 48 -4.11 4.17 -3.60
N ALA A 49 -4.45 2.96 -3.17
CA ALA A 49 -5.34 2.08 -3.93
C ALA A 49 -6.72 2.69 -4.11
N MET A 50 -7.28 3.27 -3.07
CA MET A 50 -8.58 3.92 -3.11
C MET A 50 -8.56 5.20 -3.96
N VAL A 51 -7.51 6.02 -3.83
CA VAL A 51 -7.34 7.23 -4.63
C VAL A 51 -7.21 6.88 -6.12
N ALA A 52 -6.45 5.86 -6.46
CA ALA A 52 -6.31 5.41 -7.86
C ALA A 52 -7.65 5.00 -8.48
N GLY A 53 -8.49 4.30 -7.72
CA GLY A 53 -9.83 3.94 -8.17
C GLY A 53 -10.75 5.15 -8.30
N ALA A 54 -10.71 6.06 -7.34
CA ALA A 54 -11.51 7.29 -7.36
C ALA A 54 -11.13 8.20 -8.54
N GLU A 55 -9.83 8.32 -8.85
CA GLU A 55 -9.35 9.08 -10.00
C GLU A 55 -9.89 8.52 -11.31
N ARG A 56 -9.93 7.20 -11.47
CA ARG A 56 -10.46 6.56 -12.67
C ARG A 56 -11.95 6.80 -12.84
N LEU A 57 -12.71 6.77 -11.76
CA LEU A 57 -14.13 7.13 -11.79
C LEU A 57 -14.32 8.58 -12.22
N HIS A 58 -13.53 9.48 -11.67
CA HIS A 58 -13.58 10.90 -12.01
C HIS A 58 -13.24 11.15 -13.48
N GLU A 59 -12.16 10.55 -13.98
CA GLU A 59 -11.74 10.63 -15.38
C GLU A 59 -12.81 10.07 -16.32
N ALA A 60 -13.43 8.94 -15.99
CA ALA A 60 -14.48 8.34 -16.78
C ALA A 60 -15.70 9.26 -16.89
N ARG A 61 -16.08 9.91 -15.80
CA ARG A 61 -17.19 10.87 -15.79
C ARG A 61 -16.90 12.14 -16.58
N ARG A 62 -15.64 12.50 -16.72
CA ARG A 62 -15.19 13.70 -17.45
C ARG A 62 -14.62 13.41 -18.82
N GLY A 63 -14.83 12.21 -19.34
CA GLY A 63 -14.30 11.79 -20.64
C GLY A 63 -14.77 12.69 -21.79
N ALA A 64 -15.98 13.25 -21.72
CA ALA A 64 -16.52 14.14 -22.73
C ALA A 64 -15.66 15.40 -22.95
N ASP A 65 -14.97 15.88 -21.94
CA ASP A 65 -14.06 17.03 -22.05
C ASP A 65 -12.91 16.75 -23.03
N TYR A 66 -12.61 15.49 -23.27
CA TYR A 66 -11.54 15.00 -24.13
C TYR A 66 -12.06 14.29 -25.39
N GLY A 67 -13.34 14.41 -25.67
CA GLY A 67 -13.95 13.74 -26.82
C GLY A 67 -14.22 12.24 -26.61
N VAL A 68 -14.10 11.76 -25.40
CA VAL A 68 -14.39 10.35 -25.05
C VAL A 68 -15.86 10.22 -24.65
N VAL A 69 -16.59 9.42 -25.41
CA VAL A 69 -18.01 9.16 -25.15
C VAL A 69 -18.18 7.84 -24.43
N THR A 70 -18.80 7.88 -23.25
CA THR A 70 -19.12 6.70 -22.47
C THR A 70 -20.61 6.63 -22.21
N GLY A 71 -21.11 5.44 -21.88
CA GLY A 71 -22.44 5.28 -21.33
C GLY A 71 -22.48 5.73 -19.86
N ALA A 72 -23.50 5.28 -19.12
CA ALA A 72 -23.58 5.55 -17.69
C ALA A 72 -22.35 4.98 -16.96
N VAL A 73 -21.72 5.81 -16.13
CA VAL A 73 -20.56 5.42 -15.33
C VAL A 73 -21.00 5.22 -13.89
N SER A 74 -20.69 4.05 -13.34
CA SER A 74 -21.01 3.72 -11.95
C SER A 74 -19.82 3.06 -11.28
N LEU A 75 -19.85 3.04 -9.95
CA LEU A 75 -18.83 2.37 -9.14
C LEU A 75 -19.40 1.07 -8.57
N ASP A 76 -18.71 -0.04 -8.81
CA ASP A 76 -18.90 -1.27 -8.07
C ASP A 76 -18.07 -1.18 -6.79
N PHE A 77 -18.70 -0.81 -5.69
CA PHE A 77 -18.01 -0.57 -4.43
C PHE A 77 -17.36 -1.84 -3.87
N ASP A 78 -17.99 -2.99 -4.05
CA ASP A 78 -17.45 -4.26 -3.56
C ASP A 78 -16.16 -4.63 -4.31
N ALA A 79 -16.15 -4.48 -5.63
CA ALA A 79 -14.95 -4.70 -6.43
C ALA A 79 -13.84 -3.69 -6.11
N PHE A 80 -14.22 -2.43 -5.88
CA PHE A 80 -13.31 -1.36 -5.46
C PHE A 80 -12.61 -1.71 -4.14
N MET A 81 -13.36 -2.17 -3.16
CA MET A 81 -12.81 -2.57 -1.86
C MET A 81 -12.00 -3.87 -1.95
N ALA A 82 -12.42 -4.82 -2.77
CA ALA A 82 -11.69 -6.07 -2.97
C ALA A 82 -10.29 -5.81 -3.58
N ARG A 83 -10.19 -4.88 -4.52
CA ARG A 83 -8.89 -4.47 -5.07
C ARG A 83 -7.96 -3.88 -4.00
N LYS A 84 -8.51 -3.01 -3.14
CA LYS A 84 -7.75 -2.44 -2.02
C LYS A 84 -7.20 -3.56 -1.13
N LEU A 85 -8.03 -4.52 -0.74
CA LEU A 85 -7.63 -5.64 0.10
C LEU A 85 -6.59 -6.53 -0.58
N SER A 86 -6.71 -6.76 -1.88
CA SER A 86 -5.75 -7.58 -2.62
C SER A 86 -4.34 -7.00 -2.62
N LEU A 87 -4.22 -5.67 -2.58
CA LEU A 87 -2.92 -4.99 -2.53
C LEU A 87 -2.28 -5.03 -1.14
N ILE A 88 -3.09 -5.19 -0.11
CA ILE A 88 -2.60 -5.33 1.27
C ILE A 88 -2.19 -6.78 1.57
N HIS A 89 -2.95 -7.75 1.08
CA HIS A 89 -2.80 -9.16 1.41
C HIS A 89 -2.11 -9.96 0.28
N ILE A 90 -1.03 -9.43 -0.22
CA ILE A 90 -0.21 -10.12 -1.22
C ILE A 90 0.54 -11.34 -0.55
#